data_5bb846be2a74a9cfcfa092b0fda1df56
#
_entry.id   5bb846be2a74a9cfcfa092b0fda1df56
#
_cell.length_a   1.000
_cell.length_b   1.000
_cell.length_c   1.000
_cell.angle_alpha   90.00
_cell.angle_beta   90.00
_cell.angle_gamma   90.00
#
_symmetry.space_group_name_H-M   'P 1'
#
loop_
_entity.id
_entity.type
_entity.pdbx_description
1 polymer ?
#
loop_
_entity_poly.entity_id
_entity_poly.type
_entity_poly.pdbx_seq_one_letter_code
_entity_poly.pdbx_strand_id
1 'polypeptide(L)'
;MKLTRRSALQLFAVAPLFSTSAFAGDWKAIETAAKSQEVFFNAWGGGDTINAYIQWAADEVLNRYGVKVTHVKLADTGEAVKRVRDEVAAAKKDGTVDLIWINGENFKTMKSEKLLFGPFAADLPSFANVDTKGKPTTLQDFTESVDGLESPWGMAQLTFFADGAKVAKPPLSMLELLAFAKDNPGRVTYSAPPDFHGTTFIKQVMVEVLADKSIFAKTAVKASFDAAVAKPLYDFLDALKPSLWREGKQYPKTQSEITQMVADGELLIGITFNPNEPANLVASGKLPKTTIAWQNSGGTIGNTHFVAIPINANAKEGAQVFANFLLSPEAQAKKADIKVWGDPTVLNVANLQGEDAKAFAAVSGPGAVTIPGPTILEPHASFVKLIEESWLAKYGQG
;
A
#
# COMPACT_ATOMS: atom_id res chain seq x y z
N MET A 1 58.77 -50.38 18.87
CA MET A 1 58.20 -49.69 20.06
C MET A 1 57.89 -48.27 19.68
N LYS A 2 56.65 -47.95 19.26
CA LYS A 2 56.21 -46.60 18.96
C LYS A 2 54.76 -46.42 19.45
N LEU A 3 54.59 -45.59 20.45
CA LEU A 3 53.30 -45.18 20.99
C LEU A 3 52.73 -44.04 20.12
N THR A 4 51.51 -44.20 19.68
CA THR A 4 50.71 -43.18 19.05
C THR A 4 49.63 -42.68 19.99
N ARG A 5 49.71 -41.39 20.39
CA ARG A 5 48.64 -40.68 21.13
C ARG A 5 47.56 -40.28 20.16
N ARG A 6 46.33 -40.74 20.38
CA ARG A 6 45.13 -40.17 19.76
C ARG A 6 44.56 -39.08 20.68
N SER A 7 44.58 -37.84 20.19
CA SER A 7 43.87 -36.72 20.82
C SER A 7 42.45 -36.67 20.31
N ALA A 8 41.48 -36.81 21.20
CA ALA A 8 40.07 -36.62 20.90
C ALA A 8 39.76 -35.15 21.06
N LEU A 9 39.37 -34.47 19.94
CA LEU A 9 38.75 -33.13 19.95
C LEU A 9 37.27 -33.31 20.29
N GLN A 10 36.83 -32.81 21.44
CA GLN A 10 35.41 -32.63 21.77
C GLN A 10 35.01 -31.26 21.18
N LEU A 11 34.14 -31.29 20.14
CA LEU A 11 33.42 -30.12 19.68
C LEU A 11 32.28 -29.81 20.67
N PHE A 12 32.38 -28.73 21.40
CA PHE A 12 31.25 -28.16 22.11
C PHE A 12 30.42 -27.36 21.11
N ALA A 13 29.24 -27.86 20.76
CA ALA A 13 28.23 -27.08 20.03
C ALA A 13 27.57 -26.12 21.02
N VAL A 14 27.92 -24.83 20.93
CA VAL A 14 27.21 -23.75 21.62
C VAL A 14 25.98 -23.42 20.79
N ALA A 15 24.81 -23.88 21.23
CA ALA A 15 23.54 -23.43 20.68
C ALA A 15 23.29 -21.97 21.16
N PRO A 16 22.91 -21.05 20.28
CA PRO A 16 22.52 -19.71 20.73
C PRO A 16 21.18 -19.82 21.45
N LEU A 17 21.20 -19.56 22.74
CA LEU A 17 20.00 -19.27 23.53
C LEU A 17 19.46 -17.91 23.10
N PHE A 18 18.46 -17.90 22.25
CA PHE A 18 17.66 -16.69 22.02
C PHE A 18 16.87 -16.38 23.29
N SER A 19 17.31 -15.37 24.00
CA SER A 19 16.65 -14.84 25.19
C SER A 19 15.40 -14.06 24.78
N THR A 20 14.22 -14.64 24.89
CA THR A 20 12.91 -14.03 24.62
C THR A 20 12.45 -13.05 25.71
N SER A 21 13.24 -12.82 26.75
CA SER A 21 12.85 -11.98 27.90
C SER A 21 13.30 -10.51 27.82
N ALA A 22 14.17 -10.12 26.89
CA ALA A 22 14.64 -8.74 26.77
C ALA A 22 13.56 -7.79 26.20
N PHE A 23 12.74 -8.27 25.25
CA PHE A 23 11.74 -7.44 24.56
C PHE A 23 10.56 -6.97 25.43
N ALA A 24 10.07 -7.79 26.37
CA ALA A 24 8.90 -7.44 27.18
C ALA A 24 9.18 -6.30 28.19
N GLY A 25 10.42 -6.12 28.62
CA GLY A 25 10.82 -5.03 29.52
C GLY A 25 10.86 -3.67 28.82
N ASP A 26 11.39 -3.66 27.63
CA ASP A 26 11.54 -2.43 26.84
C ASP A 26 10.19 -1.92 26.31
N TRP A 27 9.26 -2.81 25.91
CA TRP A 27 7.93 -2.41 25.44
C TRP A 27 7.09 -1.72 26.51
N LYS A 28 7.13 -2.25 27.74
CA LYS A 28 6.41 -1.62 28.86
C LYS A 28 6.94 -0.20 29.19
N ALA A 29 8.23 0.03 28.98
CA ALA A 29 8.82 1.35 29.12
C ALA A 29 8.30 2.31 28.03
N ILE A 30 8.18 1.84 26.78
CA ILE A 30 7.59 2.57 25.66
C ILE A 30 6.12 2.93 25.97
N GLU A 31 5.29 1.97 26.40
CA GLU A 31 3.90 2.23 26.76
C GLU A 31 3.77 3.25 27.91
N THR A 32 4.71 3.20 28.86
CA THR A 32 4.71 4.14 29.99
C THR A 32 5.08 5.55 29.55
N ALA A 33 6.09 5.69 28.70
CA ALA A 33 6.52 6.97 28.14
C ALA A 33 5.50 7.58 27.18
N ALA A 34 4.75 6.73 26.46
CA ALA A 34 3.71 7.14 25.53
C ALA A 34 2.50 7.80 26.19
N LYS A 35 2.25 7.53 27.47
CA LYS A 35 1.07 8.07 28.17
C LYS A 35 1.04 9.58 28.10
N SER A 36 -0.15 10.13 27.78
CA SER A 36 -0.41 11.55 27.60
C SER A 36 0.29 12.21 26.39
N GLN A 37 0.97 11.44 25.54
CA GLN A 37 1.45 11.96 24.29
C GLN A 37 0.30 12.17 23.29
N GLU A 38 0.46 13.18 22.41
CA GLU A 38 -0.41 13.41 21.27
C GLU A 38 0.39 13.09 19.99
N VAL A 39 -0.12 12.16 19.19
CA VAL A 39 0.46 11.68 17.93
C VAL A 39 -0.28 12.33 16.76
N PHE A 40 0.39 13.11 15.95
CA PHE A 40 -0.13 13.64 14.69
C PHE A 40 0.13 12.62 13.59
N PHE A 41 -0.89 11.83 13.29
CA PHE A 41 -0.86 10.82 12.21
C PHE A 41 -1.24 11.44 10.88
N ASN A 42 -0.25 11.67 10.03
CA ASN A 42 -0.40 12.22 8.70
C ASN A 42 -0.71 11.07 7.72
N ALA A 43 -1.96 11.01 7.29
CA ALA A 43 -2.48 9.91 6.48
C ALA A 43 -3.45 10.41 5.40
N TRP A 44 -3.55 9.68 4.30
CA TRP A 44 -4.52 9.98 3.25
C TRP A 44 -5.94 10.05 3.80
N GLY A 45 -6.65 11.11 3.43
CA GLY A 45 -7.97 11.45 3.97
C GLY A 45 -9.12 11.37 2.97
N GLY A 46 -8.89 10.82 1.77
CA GLY A 46 -9.88 10.84 0.68
C GLY A 46 -11.01 9.79 0.76
N GLY A 47 -11.04 8.97 1.80
CA GLY A 47 -12.06 7.92 1.97
C GLY A 47 -12.75 7.97 3.33
N ASP A 48 -14.10 8.09 3.36
CA ASP A 48 -14.86 8.17 4.60
C ASP A 48 -14.71 6.92 5.48
N THR A 49 -14.71 5.73 4.89
CA THR A 49 -14.54 4.45 5.59
C THR A 49 -13.14 4.34 6.23
N ILE A 50 -12.13 4.81 5.53
CA ILE A 50 -10.74 4.87 6.00
C ILE A 50 -10.62 5.85 7.16
N ASN A 51 -11.20 7.06 7.00
CA ASN A 51 -11.20 8.08 8.05
C ASN A 51 -11.93 7.58 9.31
N ALA A 52 -13.05 6.88 9.15
CA ALA A 52 -13.80 6.30 10.26
C ALA A 52 -13.01 5.18 10.97
N TYR A 53 -12.30 4.33 10.23
CA TYR A 53 -11.42 3.31 10.83
C TYR A 53 -10.26 3.94 11.61
N ILE A 54 -9.58 4.94 11.05
CA ILE A 54 -8.48 5.64 11.73
C ILE A 54 -8.98 6.30 13.01
N GLN A 55 -10.17 6.94 12.99
CA GLN A 55 -10.77 7.53 14.17
C GLN A 55 -11.08 6.48 15.24
N TRP A 56 -11.70 5.34 14.85
CA TRP A 56 -11.94 4.24 15.76
C TRP A 56 -10.63 3.74 16.42
N ALA A 57 -9.57 3.53 15.63
CA ALA A 57 -8.28 3.10 16.15
C ALA A 57 -7.66 4.12 17.10
N ALA A 58 -7.82 5.42 16.81
CA ALA A 58 -7.39 6.51 17.68
C ALA A 58 -8.13 6.48 19.03
N ASP A 59 -9.46 6.29 19.01
CA ASP A 59 -10.29 6.22 20.22
C ASP A 59 -9.91 5.00 21.09
N GLU A 60 -9.67 3.83 20.46
CA GLU A 60 -9.22 2.63 21.19
C GLU A 60 -7.86 2.82 21.87
N VAL A 61 -6.91 3.45 21.18
CA VAL A 61 -5.57 3.70 21.71
C VAL A 61 -5.62 4.75 22.84
N LEU A 62 -6.45 5.77 22.71
CA LEU A 62 -6.68 6.73 23.78
C LEU A 62 -7.24 6.03 25.03
N ASN A 63 -8.26 5.20 24.87
CA ASN A 63 -8.93 4.51 25.97
C ASN A 63 -8.02 3.49 26.69
N ARG A 64 -7.17 2.77 25.95
CA ARG A 64 -6.35 1.68 26.49
C ARG A 64 -4.99 2.13 26.98
N TYR A 65 -4.36 3.06 26.27
CA TYR A 65 -2.96 3.45 26.48
C TYR A 65 -2.79 4.90 26.90
N GLY A 66 -3.87 5.73 26.85
CA GLY A 66 -3.80 7.16 27.17
C GLY A 66 -3.01 7.97 26.14
N VAL A 67 -2.89 7.47 24.91
CA VAL A 67 -2.24 8.15 23.79
C VAL A 67 -3.32 8.78 22.90
N LYS A 68 -3.28 10.08 22.73
CA LYS A 68 -4.19 10.80 21.82
C LYS A 68 -3.63 10.73 20.41
N VAL A 69 -4.43 10.28 19.44
CA VAL A 69 -4.03 10.27 18.01
C VAL A 69 -4.93 11.25 17.26
N THR A 70 -4.29 12.18 16.54
CA THR A 70 -4.98 13.15 15.69
C THR A 70 -4.67 12.83 14.22
N HIS A 71 -5.70 12.43 13.45
CA HIS A 71 -5.58 12.18 12.02
C HIS A 71 -5.44 13.51 11.26
N VAL A 72 -4.25 13.78 10.75
CA VAL A 72 -3.97 14.89 9.83
C VAL A 72 -4.21 14.39 8.41
N LYS A 73 -5.35 14.77 7.84
CA LYS A 73 -5.78 14.31 6.51
C LYS A 73 -4.95 14.95 5.41
N LEU A 74 -4.33 14.13 4.59
CA LEU A 74 -3.54 14.54 3.43
C LEU A 74 -4.26 14.16 2.13
N ALA A 75 -4.06 14.96 1.10
CA ALA A 75 -4.38 14.58 -0.28
C ALA A 75 -3.24 13.73 -0.88
N ASP A 76 -1.99 14.07 -0.53
CA ASP A 76 -0.77 13.40 -0.98
C ASP A 76 0.25 13.28 0.16
N THR A 77 0.89 12.12 0.30
CA THR A 77 1.90 11.83 1.33
C THR A 77 3.14 12.73 1.20
N GLY A 78 3.47 13.16 -0.02
CA GLY A 78 4.58 14.08 -0.29
C GLY A 78 4.50 15.39 0.50
N GLU A 79 3.29 15.83 0.91
CA GLU A 79 3.09 17.01 1.76
C GLU A 79 3.73 16.81 3.14
N ALA A 80 3.55 15.63 3.76
CA ALA A 80 4.17 15.30 5.04
C ALA A 80 5.68 15.12 4.89
N VAL A 81 6.14 14.44 3.83
CA VAL A 81 7.56 14.27 3.52
C VAL A 81 8.26 15.61 3.38
N LYS A 82 7.67 16.54 2.62
CA LYS A 82 8.19 17.90 2.46
C LYS A 82 8.29 18.63 3.79
N ARG A 83 7.24 18.54 4.63
CA ARG A 83 7.20 19.17 5.96
C ARG A 83 8.32 18.67 6.86
N VAL A 84 8.51 17.33 6.95
CA VAL A 84 9.60 16.74 7.74
C VAL A 84 10.95 17.19 7.23
N ARG A 85 11.16 17.20 5.92
CA ARG A 85 12.40 17.66 5.29
C ARG A 85 12.72 19.12 5.66
N ASP A 86 11.72 20.02 5.55
CA ASP A 86 11.87 21.44 5.87
C ASP A 86 12.17 21.64 7.36
N GLU A 87 11.48 20.91 8.25
CA GLU A 87 11.71 20.97 9.70
C GLU A 87 13.09 20.46 10.11
N VAL A 88 13.54 19.34 9.54
CA VAL A 88 14.88 18.78 9.82
C VAL A 88 15.97 19.71 9.28
N ALA A 89 15.79 20.27 8.08
CA ALA A 89 16.72 21.26 7.53
C ALA A 89 16.83 22.52 8.40
N ALA A 90 15.73 22.91 9.06
CA ALA A 90 15.70 24.00 10.04
C ALA A 90 16.18 23.59 11.44
N ALA A 91 16.74 22.38 11.60
CA ALA A 91 17.16 21.80 12.86
C ALA A 91 16.09 21.75 13.97
N LYS A 92 14.81 21.68 13.56
CA LYS A 92 13.67 21.55 14.48
C LYS A 92 13.64 20.15 15.08
N LYS A 93 13.79 20.04 16.39
CA LYS A 93 13.83 18.76 17.12
C LYS A 93 12.44 18.22 17.43
N ASP A 94 11.48 19.12 17.68
CA ASP A 94 10.10 18.79 18.03
C ASP A 94 9.26 18.95 16.75
N GLY A 95 9.26 17.93 15.89
CA GLY A 95 8.53 17.91 14.64
C GLY A 95 7.02 18.00 14.84
N THR A 96 6.29 18.37 13.78
CA THR A 96 4.82 18.43 13.77
C THR A 96 4.18 17.20 13.12
N VAL A 97 5.00 16.23 12.74
CA VAL A 97 4.60 14.95 12.14
C VAL A 97 5.17 13.83 13.00
N ASP A 98 4.31 13.00 13.58
CA ASP A 98 4.75 11.92 14.45
C ASP A 98 4.65 10.54 13.80
N LEU A 99 3.68 10.36 12.92
CA LEU A 99 3.50 9.13 12.15
C LEU A 99 3.01 9.49 10.74
N ILE A 100 3.46 8.76 9.74
CA ILE A 100 3.07 8.95 8.34
C ILE A 100 2.58 7.62 7.78
N TRP A 101 1.42 7.60 7.12
CA TRP A 101 1.09 6.54 6.17
C TRP A 101 1.92 6.77 4.91
N ILE A 102 2.82 5.86 4.60
CA ILE A 102 3.86 6.05 3.60
C ILE A 102 4.06 4.80 2.75
N ASN A 103 4.53 4.97 1.54
CA ASN A 103 5.08 3.93 0.68
C ASN A 103 5.85 4.53 -0.51
N GLY A 104 6.53 3.67 -1.26
CA GLY A 104 7.12 3.94 -2.57
C GLY A 104 8.21 5.01 -2.55
N GLU A 105 8.07 5.99 -3.44
CA GLU A 105 9.04 7.07 -3.61
C GLU A 105 9.16 7.97 -2.38
N ASN A 106 8.09 8.08 -1.60
CA ASN A 106 8.07 8.83 -0.34
C ASN A 106 8.94 8.15 0.71
N PHE A 107 8.77 6.83 0.90
CA PHE A 107 9.63 6.04 1.79
C PHE A 107 11.08 6.06 1.33
N LYS A 108 11.34 5.80 0.05
CA LYS A 108 12.68 5.86 -0.53
C LYS A 108 13.35 7.20 -0.28
N THR A 109 12.63 8.31 -0.48
CA THR A 109 13.14 9.66 -0.23
C THR A 109 13.52 9.84 1.24
N MET A 110 12.61 9.54 2.17
CA MET A 110 12.87 9.69 3.59
C MET A 110 14.00 8.79 4.09
N LYS A 111 14.09 7.55 3.58
CA LYS A 111 15.16 6.61 3.90
C LYS A 111 16.51 7.11 3.41
N SER A 112 16.62 7.52 2.15
CA SER A 112 17.87 7.99 1.54
C SER A 112 18.40 9.28 2.19
N GLU A 113 17.51 10.14 2.64
CA GLU A 113 17.83 11.41 3.33
C GLU A 113 17.96 11.24 4.85
N LYS A 114 17.83 10.01 5.39
CA LYS A 114 17.94 9.67 6.82
C LYS A 114 16.93 10.46 7.69
N LEU A 115 15.72 10.59 7.20
CA LEU A 115 14.63 11.32 7.85
C LEU A 115 13.71 10.42 8.69
N LEU A 116 14.02 9.12 8.81
CA LEU A 116 13.22 8.14 9.53
C LEU A 116 13.86 7.76 10.87
N PHE A 117 13.02 7.57 11.88
CA PHE A 117 13.37 6.96 13.16
C PHE A 117 13.32 5.44 13.02
N GLY A 118 14.23 4.74 13.65
CA GLY A 118 14.25 3.28 13.68
C GLY A 118 15.66 2.70 13.55
N PRO A 119 15.75 1.37 13.33
CA PRO A 119 14.66 0.43 13.12
C PRO A 119 13.74 0.29 14.35
N PHE A 120 12.41 0.09 14.14
CA PHE A 120 11.46 -0.06 15.24
C PHE A 120 10.40 -1.15 14.98
N ALA A 121 10.13 -1.47 13.70
CA ALA A 121 8.98 -2.30 13.35
C ALA A 121 9.03 -3.72 13.96
N ALA A 122 10.23 -4.35 13.99
CA ALA A 122 10.41 -5.67 14.56
C ALA A 122 10.30 -5.71 16.09
N ASP A 123 10.40 -4.55 16.76
CA ASP A 123 10.30 -4.42 18.20
C ASP A 123 8.84 -4.27 18.67
N LEU A 124 7.90 -4.07 17.73
CA LEU A 124 6.46 -4.04 18.04
C LEU A 124 5.97 -5.45 18.38
N PRO A 125 5.35 -5.69 19.55
CA PRO A 125 4.86 -7.02 19.94
C PRO A 125 3.96 -7.69 18.92
N SER A 126 3.07 -6.91 18.26
CA SER A 126 2.14 -7.42 17.25
C SER A 126 2.84 -7.79 15.93
N PHE A 127 4.08 -7.37 15.69
CA PHE A 127 4.84 -7.72 14.48
C PHE A 127 5.09 -9.23 14.36
N ALA A 128 5.11 -9.95 15.47
CA ALA A 128 5.23 -11.42 15.49
C ALA A 128 4.11 -12.13 14.69
N ASN A 129 2.97 -11.46 14.48
CA ASN A 129 1.84 -11.99 13.72
C ASN A 129 1.92 -11.67 12.21
N VAL A 130 2.86 -10.82 11.77
CA VAL A 130 3.00 -10.43 10.36
C VAL A 130 3.47 -11.62 9.52
N ASP A 131 2.83 -11.81 8.37
CA ASP A 131 3.17 -12.87 7.42
C ASP A 131 4.34 -12.46 6.52
N THR A 132 5.52 -12.38 7.07
CA THR A 132 6.72 -11.98 6.32
C THR A 132 7.17 -13.00 5.27
N LYS A 133 6.67 -14.25 5.36
CA LYS A 133 7.01 -15.34 4.41
C LYS A 133 5.99 -15.47 3.29
N GLY A 134 4.70 -15.48 3.63
CA GLY A 134 3.63 -15.57 2.65
C GLY A 134 3.33 -14.25 1.95
N LYS A 135 3.72 -13.13 2.57
CA LYS A 135 3.51 -11.76 2.08
C LYS A 135 4.83 -10.97 2.08
N PRO A 136 5.78 -11.30 1.18
CA PRO A 136 7.12 -10.70 1.20
C PRO A 136 7.15 -9.19 0.99
N THR A 137 6.08 -8.60 0.43
CA THR A 137 5.90 -7.15 0.32
C THR A 137 5.83 -6.45 1.69
N THR A 138 5.61 -7.18 2.79
CA THR A 138 5.67 -6.63 4.15
C THR A 138 7.09 -6.25 4.59
N LEU A 139 8.12 -6.70 3.85
CA LEU A 139 9.54 -6.41 4.09
C LEU A 139 10.17 -5.61 2.94
N GLN A 140 9.38 -5.26 1.92
CA GLN A 140 9.84 -4.50 0.75
C GLN A 140 8.80 -3.49 0.34
N ASP A 141 9.20 -2.24 0.21
CA ASP A 141 8.38 -1.16 -0.31
C ASP A 141 8.89 -0.73 -1.69
N PHE A 142 8.10 -0.98 -2.74
CA PHE A 142 8.47 -0.76 -4.14
C PHE A 142 9.90 -1.23 -4.46
N THR A 143 10.21 -2.48 -4.09
CA THR A 143 11.53 -3.13 -4.19
C THR A 143 12.65 -2.58 -3.29
N GLU A 144 12.41 -1.50 -2.52
CA GLU A 144 13.33 -1.07 -1.47
C GLU A 144 13.12 -1.94 -0.22
N SER A 145 14.21 -2.39 0.44
CA SER A 145 14.11 -3.06 1.74
C SER A 145 13.58 -2.07 2.78
N VAL A 146 12.64 -2.50 3.63
CA VAL A 146 12.09 -1.64 4.68
C VAL A 146 13.08 -1.41 5.83
N ASP A 147 14.04 -2.32 6.04
CA ASP A 147 15.08 -2.29 7.08
C ASP A 147 14.53 -1.99 8.50
N GLY A 148 13.25 -2.32 8.74
CA GLY A 148 12.57 -2.04 10.00
C GLY A 148 12.23 -0.57 10.26
N LEU A 149 12.40 0.32 9.27
CA LEU A 149 12.13 1.76 9.38
C LEU A 149 10.66 2.13 9.19
N GLU A 150 9.85 1.16 8.76
CA GLU A 150 8.41 1.29 8.63
C GLU A 150 7.73 -0.02 9.03
N SER A 151 6.50 0.08 9.53
CA SER A 151 5.68 -1.05 9.97
C SER A 151 4.55 -1.29 8.98
N PRO A 152 4.36 -2.52 8.48
CA PRO A 152 3.24 -2.84 7.58
C PRO A 152 1.93 -2.79 8.37
N TRP A 153 0.81 -2.33 7.74
CA TRP A 153 -0.48 -2.33 8.39
C TRP A 153 -1.67 -2.66 7.49
N GLY A 154 -1.45 -2.83 6.20
CA GLY A 154 -2.46 -3.24 5.24
C GLY A 154 -1.86 -3.62 3.91
N MET A 155 -2.69 -4.17 3.03
CA MET A 155 -2.27 -4.61 1.70
C MET A 155 -3.20 -4.06 0.63
N ALA A 156 -2.65 -3.89 -0.56
CA ALA A 156 -3.37 -3.39 -1.71
C ALA A 156 -3.00 -4.18 -2.96
N GLN A 157 -3.96 -4.27 -3.89
CA GLN A 157 -3.74 -4.82 -5.21
C GLN A 157 -4.68 -4.17 -6.21
N LEU A 158 -4.15 -3.72 -7.34
CA LEU A 158 -4.95 -3.12 -8.40
C LEU A 158 -6.07 -4.09 -8.82
N THR A 159 -7.28 -3.60 -8.74
CA THR A 159 -8.50 -4.37 -9.00
C THR A 159 -9.40 -3.55 -9.90
N PHE A 160 -9.95 -4.20 -10.90
CA PHE A 160 -10.94 -3.62 -11.80
C PHE A 160 -12.33 -4.02 -11.33
N PHE A 161 -13.33 -3.17 -11.57
CA PHE A 161 -14.72 -3.46 -11.27
C PHE A 161 -15.67 -2.85 -12.30
N ALA A 162 -16.86 -3.43 -12.42
CA ALA A 162 -17.89 -2.98 -13.33
C ALA A 162 -19.28 -3.44 -12.86
N ASP A 163 -20.33 -2.86 -13.44
CA ASP A 163 -21.66 -3.45 -13.39
C ASP A 163 -21.72 -4.66 -14.36
N GLY A 164 -21.77 -5.88 -13.82
CA GLY A 164 -21.83 -7.12 -14.60
C GLY A 164 -23.05 -7.23 -15.51
N ALA A 165 -24.10 -6.45 -15.27
CA ALA A 165 -25.22 -6.35 -16.19
C ALA A 165 -24.88 -5.61 -17.49
N LYS A 166 -23.84 -4.76 -17.46
CA LYS A 166 -23.35 -4.00 -18.60
C LYS A 166 -22.03 -4.58 -19.17
N VAL A 167 -21.23 -5.23 -18.34
CA VAL A 167 -19.94 -5.82 -18.70
C VAL A 167 -19.97 -7.32 -18.39
N ALA A 168 -20.61 -8.09 -19.27
CA ALA A 168 -20.76 -9.55 -19.08
C ALA A 168 -19.42 -10.31 -19.21
N LYS A 169 -18.48 -9.79 -19.98
CA LYS A 169 -17.14 -10.35 -20.17
C LYS A 169 -16.07 -9.29 -19.85
N PRO A 170 -15.51 -9.31 -18.64
CA PRO A 170 -14.49 -8.35 -18.26
C PRO A 170 -13.17 -8.59 -19.01
N PRO A 171 -12.41 -7.52 -19.35
CA PRO A 171 -11.07 -7.65 -19.91
C PRO A 171 -10.09 -8.13 -18.83
N LEU A 172 -9.28 -9.17 -19.15
CA LEU A 172 -8.38 -9.80 -18.18
C LEU A 172 -6.89 -9.48 -18.44
N SER A 173 -6.63 -8.48 -19.28
CA SER A 173 -5.30 -7.91 -19.53
C SER A 173 -5.42 -6.47 -20.01
N MET A 174 -4.33 -5.71 -20.00
CA MET A 174 -4.35 -4.35 -20.54
C MET A 174 -4.58 -4.34 -22.07
N LEU A 175 -4.14 -5.37 -22.78
CA LEU A 175 -4.46 -5.51 -24.23
C LEU A 175 -5.95 -5.77 -24.47
N GLU A 176 -6.59 -6.59 -23.64
CA GLU A 176 -8.03 -6.79 -23.72
C GLU A 176 -8.79 -5.53 -23.30
N LEU A 177 -8.27 -4.76 -22.31
CA LEU A 177 -8.83 -3.46 -21.94
C LEU A 177 -8.76 -2.45 -23.09
N LEU A 178 -7.67 -2.44 -23.84
CA LEU A 178 -7.53 -1.61 -25.05
C LEU A 178 -8.57 -1.99 -26.10
N ALA A 179 -8.78 -3.27 -26.34
CA ALA A 179 -9.81 -3.75 -27.27
C ALA A 179 -11.21 -3.36 -26.79
N PHE A 180 -11.51 -3.62 -25.50
CA PHE A 180 -12.76 -3.24 -24.86
C PHE A 180 -13.05 -1.72 -24.98
N ALA A 181 -12.03 -0.87 -24.75
CA ALA A 181 -12.19 0.57 -24.85
C ALA A 181 -12.50 1.02 -26.30
N LYS A 182 -11.91 0.36 -27.31
CA LYS A 182 -12.22 0.62 -28.73
C LYS A 182 -13.65 0.25 -29.08
N ASP A 183 -14.17 -0.84 -28.53
CA ASP A 183 -15.55 -1.28 -28.74
C ASP A 183 -16.57 -0.44 -27.93
N ASN A 184 -16.09 0.25 -26.89
CA ASN A 184 -16.88 1.10 -25.97
C ASN A 184 -16.26 2.49 -25.82
N PRO A 185 -16.19 3.30 -26.88
CA PRO A 185 -15.49 4.59 -26.84
C PRO A 185 -16.11 5.54 -25.82
N GLY A 186 -15.27 6.23 -25.08
CA GLY A 186 -15.66 7.18 -24.03
C GLY A 186 -16.11 6.56 -22.72
N ARG A 187 -16.04 5.21 -22.58
CA ARG A 187 -16.59 4.50 -21.40
C ARG A 187 -15.53 3.94 -20.46
N VAL A 188 -14.26 4.22 -20.72
CA VAL A 188 -13.10 3.84 -19.87
C VAL A 188 -12.22 5.07 -19.68
N THR A 189 -11.60 5.19 -18.51
CA THR A 189 -10.58 6.18 -18.25
C THR A 189 -9.72 5.76 -17.04
N TYR A 190 -8.74 6.59 -16.69
CA TYR A 190 -7.94 6.53 -15.47
C TYR A 190 -7.72 7.94 -14.95
N SER A 191 -7.34 8.10 -13.68
CA SER A 191 -7.06 9.41 -13.08
C SER A 191 -5.74 9.98 -13.59
N ALA A 192 -5.68 11.32 -13.70
CA ALA A 192 -4.45 11.99 -14.14
C ALA A 192 -3.30 11.79 -13.13
N PRO A 193 -2.09 11.40 -13.54
CA PRO A 193 -0.91 11.57 -12.72
C PRO A 193 -0.77 13.04 -12.25
N PRO A 194 -0.27 13.28 -11.01
CA PRO A 194 0.37 12.34 -10.12
C PRO A 194 -0.60 11.58 -9.19
N ASP A 195 -1.91 11.52 -9.44
CA ASP A 195 -2.80 10.66 -8.64
C ASP A 195 -2.25 9.24 -8.59
N PHE A 196 -2.19 8.66 -7.39
CA PHE A 196 -1.61 7.33 -7.14
C PHE A 196 -2.24 6.25 -8.02
N HIS A 197 -3.56 6.23 -8.20
CA HIS A 197 -4.27 5.23 -8.99
C HIS A 197 -4.00 5.41 -10.49
N GLY A 198 -3.89 6.66 -10.96
CA GLY A 198 -3.51 6.95 -12.33
C GLY A 198 -2.09 6.51 -12.64
N THR A 199 -1.14 6.84 -11.79
CA THR A 199 0.25 6.37 -11.91
C THR A 199 0.31 4.84 -11.83
N THR A 200 -0.49 4.19 -10.95
CA THR A 200 -0.56 2.72 -10.85
C THR A 200 -1.17 2.08 -12.10
N PHE A 201 -2.19 2.69 -12.71
CA PHE A 201 -2.73 2.22 -13.99
C PHE A 201 -1.64 2.24 -15.07
N ILE A 202 -0.85 3.30 -15.15
CA ILE A 202 0.24 3.40 -16.13
C ILE A 202 1.35 2.40 -15.84
N LYS A 203 1.70 2.17 -14.56
CA LYS A 203 2.62 1.11 -14.15
C LYS A 203 2.09 -0.27 -14.56
N GLN A 204 0.78 -0.54 -14.41
CA GLN A 204 0.19 -1.81 -14.85
C GLN A 204 0.31 -2.00 -16.38
N VAL A 205 0.05 -0.96 -17.17
CA VAL A 205 0.35 -1.00 -18.62
C VAL A 205 1.81 -1.34 -18.85
N MET A 206 2.71 -0.61 -18.21
CA MET A 206 4.16 -0.78 -18.37
C MET A 206 4.60 -2.22 -18.06
N VAL A 207 4.13 -2.79 -16.94
CA VAL A 207 4.52 -4.16 -16.57
C VAL A 207 3.93 -5.24 -17.49
N GLU A 208 2.84 -4.97 -18.20
CA GLU A 208 2.27 -5.91 -19.14
C GLU A 208 2.91 -5.80 -20.54
N VAL A 209 3.15 -4.58 -21.04
CA VAL A 209 3.63 -4.39 -22.42
C VAL A 209 5.13 -4.62 -22.59
N LEU A 210 5.94 -4.47 -21.53
CA LEU A 210 7.38 -4.72 -21.63
C LEU A 210 7.68 -6.21 -21.55
N ALA A 211 8.57 -6.68 -22.42
CA ALA A 211 9.02 -8.09 -22.44
C ALA A 211 9.99 -8.41 -21.29
N ASP A 212 10.98 -7.53 -21.05
CA ASP A 212 11.95 -7.71 -19.96
C ASP A 212 11.43 -7.11 -18.66
N LYS A 213 10.97 -7.97 -17.75
CA LYS A 213 10.48 -7.60 -16.43
C LYS A 213 11.61 -7.35 -15.41
N SER A 214 12.83 -7.80 -15.70
CA SER A 214 13.97 -7.68 -14.76
C SER A 214 14.38 -6.24 -14.49
N ILE A 215 14.02 -5.32 -15.37
CA ILE A 215 14.30 -3.89 -15.22
C ILE A 215 13.55 -3.27 -14.05
N PHE A 216 12.37 -3.81 -13.69
CA PHE A 216 11.50 -3.22 -12.67
C PHE A 216 12.05 -3.33 -11.26
N ALA A 217 12.96 -4.27 -11.01
CA ALA A 217 13.65 -4.42 -9.73
C ALA A 217 14.88 -3.49 -9.59
N LYS A 218 15.21 -2.69 -10.62
CA LYS A 218 16.41 -1.86 -10.67
C LYS A 218 16.05 -0.38 -10.61
N THR A 219 16.95 0.42 -10.05
CA THR A 219 16.83 1.88 -10.12
C THR A 219 16.79 2.33 -11.59
N ALA A 220 15.71 3.00 -11.96
CA ALA A 220 15.57 3.62 -13.27
C ALA A 220 16.15 5.04 -13.25
N VAL A 221 16.79 5.40 -14.37
CA VAL A 221 17.17 6.77 -14.68
C VAL A 221 16.56 7.16 -16.02
N LYS A 222 16.45 8.47 -16.30
CA LYS A 222 15.77 8.95 -17.51
C LYS A 222 16.28 8.27 -18.80
N ALA A 223 17.60 8.13 -18.95
CA ALA A 223 18.18 7.51 -20.14
C ALA A 223 17.75 6.05 -20.33
N SER A 224 17.70 5.23 -19.27
CA SER A 224 17.24 3.84 -19.37
C SER A 224 15.72 3.75 -19.56
N PHE A 225 14.96 4.65 -18.95
CA PHE A 225 13.52 4.76 -19.15
C PHE A 225 13.19 5.10 -20.62
N ASP A 226 13.82 6.14 -21.16
CA ASP A 226 13.61 6.56 -22.55
C ASP A 226 13.99 5.46 -23.55
N ALA A 227 15.08 4.74 -23.29
CA ALA A 227 15.57 3.69 -24.21
C ALA A 227 14.73 2.41 -24.21
N ALA A 228 14.23 1.98 -23.04
CA ALA A 228 13.63 0.66 -22.88
C ALA A 228 12.12 0.70 -22.61
N VAL A 229 11.61 1.77 -21.97
CA VAL A 229 10.25 1.82 -21.42
C VAL A 229 9.35 2.75 -22.21
N ALA A 230 9.82 3.96 -22.52
CA ALA A 230 8.96 5.03 -23.02
C ALA A 230 8.21 4.62 -24.30
N LYS A 231 8.90 4.05 -25.29
CA LYS A 231 8.25 3.72 -26.55
C LYS A 231 7.12 2.69 -26.41
N PRO A 232 7.31 1.48 -25.87
CA PRO A 232 6.23 0.50 -25.76
C PRO A 232 5.10 0.99 -24.84
N LEU A 233 5.40 1.73 -23.77
CA LEU A 233 4.40 2.32 -22.90
C LEU A 233 3.53 3.33 -23.65
N TYR A 234 4.16 4.28 -24.34
CA TYR A 234 3.41 5.33 -25.05
C TYR A 234 2.75 4.87 -26.33
N ASP A 235 3.27 3.86 -27.02
CA ASP A 235 2.57 3.21 -28.13
C ASP A 235 1.21 2.66 -27.65
N PHE A 236 1.17 2.06 -26.47
CA PHE A 236 -0.10 1.58 -25.87
C PHE A 236 -1.02 2.74 -25.46
N LEU A 237 -0.50 3.72 -24.72
CA LEU A 237 -1.30 4.85 -24.24
C LEU A 237 -1.83 5.70 -25.40
N ASP A 238 -1.06 5.92 -26.45
CA ASP A 238 -1.50 6.63 -27.67
C ASP A 238 -2.62 5.85 -28.39
N ALA A 239 -2.52 4.52 -28.43
CA ALA A 239 -3.56 3.65 -29.01
C ALA A 239 -4.85 3.64 -28.16
N LEU A 240 -4.74 3.80 -26.85
CA LEU A 240 -5.88 3.83 -25.92
C LEU A 240 -6.56 5.20 -25.91
N LYS A 241 -5.80 6.28 -25.98
CA LYS A 241 -6.25 7.67 -25.77
C LYS A 241 -7.51 8.07 -26.55
N PRO A 242 -7.64 7.78 -27.86
CA PRO A 242 -8.84 8.17 -28.62
C PRO A 242 -10.13 7.51 -28.14
N SER A 243 -10.01 6.36 -27.45
CA SER A 243 -11.14 5.59 -26.93
C SER A 243 -11.47 5.92 -25.46
N LEU A 244 -10.66 6.74 -24.79
CA LEU A 244 -10.90 7.16 -23.41
C LEU A 244 -12.08 8.13 -23.31
N TRP A 245 -12.63 8.27 -22.12
CA TRP A 245 -13.57 9.32 -21.77
C TRP A 245 -13.05 10.67 -22.26
N ARG A 246 -13.93 11.43 -22.93
CA ARG A 246 -13.60 12.71 -23.59
C ARG A 246 -12.39 12.62 -24.55
N GLU A 247 -12.20 11.46 -25.19
CA GLU A 247 -11.09 11.21 -26.13
C GLU A 247 -9.69 11.42 -25.51
N GLY A 248 -9.57 11.26 -24.16
CA GLY A 248 -8.35 11.52 -23.44
C GLY A 248 -7.87 12.97 -23.48
N LYS A 249 -8.76 13.92 -23.73
CA LYS A 249 -8.49 15.37 -23.64
C LYS A 249 -8.62 15.88 -22.22
N GLN A 250 -9.35 15.15 -21.38
CA GLN A 250 -9.53 15.41 -19.95
C GLN A 250 -9.47 14.09 -19.20
N TYR A 251 -9.03 14.16 -17.95
CA TYR A 251 -8.91 13.02 -17.05
C TYR A 251 -9.53 13.39 -15.69
N PRO A 252 -10.21 12.45 -15.01
CA PRO A 252 -10.60 12.63 -13.62
C PRO A 252 -9.36 12.90 -12.75
N LYS A 253 -9.53 13.63 -11.67
CA LYS A 253 -8.41 13.97 -10.77
C LYS A 253 -8.13 12.88 -9.75
N THR A 254 -9.16 12.08 -9.41
CA THR A 254 -9.07 11.09 -8.34
C THR A 254 -9.79 9.78 -8.71
N GLN A 255 -9.39 8.71 -8.08
CA GLN A 255 -10.09 7.41 -8.16
C GLN A 255 -11.54 7.50 -7.66
N SER A 256 -11.81 8.33 -6.65
CA SER A 256 -13.17 8.51 -6.13
C SER A 256 -14.12 9.12 -7.17
N GLU A 257 -13.64 10.05 -8.02
CA GLU A 257 -14.40 10.55 -9.16
C GLU A 257 -14.73 9.43 -10.15
N ILE A 258 -13.76 8.57 -10.48
CA ILE A 258 -13.97 7.42 -11.38
C ILE A 258 -15.02 6.48 -10.79
N THR A 259 -14.95 6.17 -9.49
CA THR A 259 -15.94 5.33 -8.81
C THR A 259 -17.36 5.92 -8.93
N GLN A 260 -17.50 7.24 -8.73
CA GLN A 260 -18.79 7.90 -8.90
C GLN A 260 -19.29 7.84 -10.36
N MET A 261 -18.41 8.07 -11.33
CA MET A 261 -18.76 7.98 -12.75
C MET A 261 -19.20 6.57 -13.17
N VAL A 262 -18.63 5.52 -12.55
CA VAL A 262 -19.10 4.14 -12.75
C VAL A 262 -20.49 3.93 -12.12
N ALA A 263 -20.68 4.44 -10.90
CA ALA A 263 -21.98 4.36 -10.21
C ALA A 263 -23.10 5.06 -11.00
N ASP A 264 -22.80 6.23 -11.59
CA ASP A 264 -23.72 7.01 -12.44
C ASP A 264 -23.88 6.39 -13.84
N GLY A 265 -23.07 5.39 -14.18
CA GLY A 265 -23.11 4.72 -15.48
C GLY A 265 -22.47 5.54 -16.62
N GLU A 266 -21.72 6.59 -16.32
CA GLU A 266 -20.93 7.34 -17.30
C GLU A 266 -19.72 6.51 -17.77
N LEU A 267 -19.08 5.77 -16.86
CA LEU A 267 -18.04 4.80 -17.19
C LEU A 267 -18.56 3.36 -17.04
N LEU A 268 -17.93 2.42 -17.74
CA LEU A 268 -18.20 0.99 -17.63
C LEU A 268 -17.26 0.28 -16.69
N ILE A 269 -16.01 0.72 -16.61
CA ILE A 269 -14.96 0.08 -15.80
C ILE A 269 -14.36 1.11 -14.85
N GLY A 270 -14.30 0.74 -13.58
CA GLY A 270 -13.57 1.44 -12.54
C GLY A 270 -12.33 0.66 -12.11
N ILE A 271 -11.43 1.36 -11.44
CA ILE A 271 -10.23 0.80 -10.84
C ILE A 271 -10.18 1.17 -9.36
N THR A 272 -9.61 0.31 -8.56
CA THR A 272 -9.29 0.55 -7.15
C THR A 272 -8.00 -0.16 -6.78
N PHE A 273 -7.37 0.26 -5.69
CA PHE A 273 -6.22 -0.45 -5.14
C PHE A 273 -6.56 -1.28 -3.89
N ASN A 274 -7.83 -1.24 -3.45
CA ASN A 274 -8.37 -2.15 -2.43
C ASN A 274 -9.26 -3.21 -3.10
N PRO A 275 -8.87 -4.49 -3.14
CA PRO A 275 -9.63 -5.54 -3.83
C PRO A 275 -11.03 -5.77 -3.24
N ASN A 276 -11.29 -5.32 -2.02
CA ASN A 276 -12.58 -5.46 -1.35
C ASN A 276 -13.45 -4.18 -1.40
N GLU A 277 -12.92 -3.07 -1.95
CA GLU A 277 -13.68 -1.81 -2.05
C GLU A 277 -14.99 -1.97 -2.86
N PRO A 278 -15.02 -2.69 -4.01
CA PRO A 278 -16.27 -2.87 -4.73
C PRO A 278 -17.35 -3.57 -3.88
N ALA A 279 -16.97 -4.56 -3.06
CA ALA A 279 -17.90 -5.22 -2.15
C ALA A 279 -18.37 -4.27 -1.03
N ASN A 280 -17.48 -3.44 -0.48
CA ASN A 280 -17.83 -2.39 0.49
C ASN A 280 -18.84 -1.39 -0.12
N LEU A 281 -18.62 -0.94 -1.35
CA LEU A 281 -19.48 0.00 -2.06
C LEU A 281 -20.86 -0.61 -2.39
N VAL A 282 -20.92 -1.91 -2.71
CA VAL A 282 -22.20 -2.63 -2.87
C VAL A 282 -22.93 -2.74 -1.53
N ALA A 283 -22.22 -3.11 -0.46
CA ALA A 283 -22.80 -3.23 0.88
C ALA A 283 -23.37 -1.91 1.40
N SER A 284 -22.74 -0.78 1.05
CA SER A 284 -23.19 0.57 1.38
C SER A 284 -24.23 1.16 0.40
N GLY A 285 -24.61 0.42 -0.64
CA GLY A 285 -25.60 0.84 -1.64
C GLY A 285 -25.09 1.88 -2.65
N LYS A 286 -23.78 2.10 -2.73
CA LYS A 286 -23.16 3.03 -3.69
C LYS A 286 -22.94 2.39 -5.06
N LEU A 287 -22.81 1.07 -5.13
CA LEU A 287 -22.76 0.31 -6.39
C LEU A 287 -23.89 -0.73 -6.45
N PRO A 288 -24.32 -1.13 -7.66
CA PRO A 288 -25.40 -2.10 -7.84
C PRO A 288 -24.99 -3.51 -7.39
N LYS A 289 -25.95 -4.34 -7.00
CA LYS A 289 -25.74 -5.75 -6.62
C LYS A 289 -25.23 -6.63 -7.75
N THR A 290 -25.27 -6.16 -8.98
CA THR A 290 -24.68 -6.80 -10.17
C THR A 290 -23.20 -6.51 -10.34
N THR A 291 -22.57 -5.75 -9.43
CA THR A 291 -21.15 -5.42 -9.49
C THR A 291 -20.29 -6.67 -9.44
N ILE A 292 -19.35 -6.75 -10.37
CA ILE A 292 -18.27 -7.74 -10.46
C ILE A 292 -16.93 -7.04 -10.25
N ALA A 293 -15.98 -7.77 -9.68
CA ALA A 293 -14.60 -7.32 -9.56
C ALA A 293 -13.62 -8.41 -10.02
N TRP A 294 -12.51 -7.98 -10.61
CA TRP A 294 -11.50 -8.90 -11.15
C TRP A 294 -10.10 -8.29 -11.14
N GLN A 295 -9.13 -9.17 -11.32
CA GLN A 295 -7.72 -8.84 -11.54
C GLN A 295 -7.27 -9.46 -12.87
N ASN A 296 -6.24 -8.91 -13.51
CA ASN A 296 -5.76 -9.44 -14.77
C ASN A 296 -5.17 -10.85 -14.60
N SER A 297 -5.36 -11.72 -15.57
CA SER A 297 -4.92 -13.12 -15.54
C SER A 297 -3.39 -13.27 -15.42
N GLY A 298 -2.63 -12.33 -15.98
CA GLY A 298 -1.18 -12.23 -15.83
C GLY A 298 -0.73 -11.60 -14.51
N GLY A 299 -1.68 -11.16 -13.68
CA GLY A 299 -1.46 -10.48 -12.42
C GLY A 299 -1.69 -8.98 -12.49
N THR A 300 -1.88 -8.40 -11.31
CA THR A 300 -1.97 -6.95 -11.11
C THR A 300 -0.99 -6.49 -10.02
N ILE A 301 -0.53 -5.25 -10.16
CA ILE A 301 0.38 -4.64 -9.20
C ILE A 301 -0.27 -4.61 -7.82
N GLY A 302 0.50 -5.02 -6.80
CA GLY A 302 0.11 -4.94 -5.41
C GLY A 302 1.28 -4.58 -4.51
N ASN A 303 0.97 -3.97 -3.38
CA ASN A 303 1.93 -3.55 -2.38
C ASN A 303 1.39 -3.67 -0.96
N THR A 304 2.18 -3.21 -0.01
CA THR A 304 1.82 -3.11 1.41
C THR A 304 1.66 -1.64 1.78
N HIS A 305 0.71 -1.33 2.65
CA HIS A 305 0.64 -0.04 3.32
C HIS A 305 1.56 -0.04 4.53
N PHE A 306 2.31 1.04 4.72
CA PHE A 306 3.22 1.18 5.83
C PHE A 306 2.92 2.44 6.65
N VAL A 307 3.36 2.40 7.90
CA VAL A 307 3.48 3.59 8.74
C VAL A 307 4.93 3.76 9.18
N ALA A 308 5.44 4.98 9.09
CA ALA A 308 6.81 5.33 9.46
C ALA A 308 6.83 6.52 10.41
N ILE A 309 7.85 6.57 11.27
CA ILE A 309 8.06 7.61 12.27
C ILE A 309 9.17 8.53 11.77
N PRO A 310 8.95 9.85 11.65
CA PRO A 310 10.01 10.79 11.33
C PRO A 310 11.11 10.86 12.39
N ILE A 311 12.34 11.16 11.97
CA ILE A 311 13.49 11.24 12.88
C ILE A 311 13.30 12.33 13.96
N ASN A 312 12.62 13.43 13.60
CA ASN A 312 12.31 14.55 14.50
C ASN A 312 10.91 14.49 15.12
N ALA A 313 10.19 13.34 15.03
CA ALA A 313 8.89 13.18 15.65
C ALA A 313 8.94 13.50 17.14
N ASN A 314 7.94 14.21 17.66
CA ASN A 314 7.86 14.62 19.06
C ASN A 314 7.31 13.48 19.96
N ALA A 315 6.39 12.66 19.42
CA ALA A 315 5.70 11.58 20.14
C ALA A 315 6.07 10.19 19.61
N LYS A 316 7.37 9.85 19.61
CA LYS A 316 7.87 8.58 19.05
C LYS A 316 7.31 7.34 19.74
N GLU A 317 7.21 7.37 21.06
CA GLU A 317 6.67 6.24 21.84
C GLU A 317 5.17 6.09 21.60
N GLY A 318 4.42 7.17 21.55
CA GLY A 318 3.00 7.17 21.20
C GLY A 318 2.77 6.65 19.77
N ALA A 319 3.63 7.06 18.83
CA ALA A 319 3.59 6.57 17.44
C ALA A 319 3.87 5.05 17.34
N GLN A 320 4.82 4.52 18.13
CA GLN A 320 5.08 3.08 18.22
C GLN A 320 3.89 2.32 18.82
N VAL A 321 3.26 2.86 19.88
CA VAL A 321 2.05 2.26 20.50
C VAL A 321 0.92 2.21 19.48
N PHE A 322 0.68 3.28 18.74
CA PHE A 322 -0.35 3.28 17.70
C PHE A 322 -0.03 2.33 16.55
N ALA A 323 1.22 2.31 16.05
CA ALA A 323 1.67 1.36 15.03
C ALA A 323 1.50 -0.10 15.48
N ASN A 324 1.83 -0.42 16.75
CA ASN A 324 1.60 -1.74 17.32
C ASN A 324 0.11 -2.10 17.38
N PHE A 325 -0.76 -1.16 17.77
CA PHE A 325 -2.20 -1.38 17.78
C PHE A 325 -2.73 -1.66 16.37
N LEU A 326 -2.30 -0.90 15.36
CA LEU A 326 -2.68 -1.13 13.96
C LEU A 326 -2.31 -2.53 13.45
N LEU A 327 -1.30 -3.18 14.03
CA LEU A 327 -0.88 -4.56 13.75
C LEU A 327 -1.61 -5.60 14.60
N SER A 328 -2.37 -5.22 15.62
CA SER A 328 -3.06 -6.19 16.45
C SER A 328 -4.09 -7.00 15.64
N PRO A 329 -4.35 -8.28 15.99
CA PRO A 329 -5.37 -9.08 15.32
C PRO A 329 -6.74 -8.39 15.29
N GLU A 330 -7.13 -7.74 16.37
CA GLU A 330 -8.37 -6.97 16.49
C GLU A 330 -8.45 -5.83 15.46
N ALA A 331 -7.41 -4.99 15.41
CA ALA A 331 -7.39 -3.84 14.51
C ALA A 331 -7.34 -4.30 13.03
N GLN A 332 -6.59 -5.35 12.75
CA GLN A 332 -6.48 -5.93 11.42
C GLN A 332 -7.81 -6.60 10.98
N ALA A 333 -8.48 -7.32 11.87
CA ALA A 333 -9.78 -7.94 11.59
C ALA A 333 -10.87 -6.88 11.35
N LYS A 334 -10.91 -5.85 12.19
CA LYS A 334 -11.82 -4.70 12.02
C LYS A 334 -11.60 -4.01 10.68
N LYS A 335 -10.34 -3.82 10.29
CA LYS A 335 -9.99 -3.20 9.02
C LYS A 335 -10.39 -4.06 7.82
N ALA A 336 -10.24 -5.39 7.93
CA ALA A 336 -10.59 -6.35 6.88
C ALA A 336 -12.11 -6.51 6.69
N ASP A 337 -12.94 -6.13 7.66
CA ASP A 337 -14.40 -6.18 7.53
C ASP A 337 -14.85 -5.20 6.42
N ILE A 338 -15.54 -5.74 5.40
CA ILE A 338 -16.09 -4.95 4.27
C ILE A 338 -17.13 -3.92 4.69
N LYS A 339 -17.75 -4.07 5.85
CA LYS A 339 -18.68 -3.07 6.39
C LYS A 339 -17.93 -1.88 7.03
N VAL A 340 -16.64 -2.01 7.28
CA VAL A 340 -15.77 -0.97 7.85
C VAL A 340 -14.91 -0.37 6.76
N TRP A 341 -13.94 -1.13 6.22
CA TRP A 341 -13.04 -0.66 5.16
C TRP A 341 -12.81 -1.76 4.10
N GLY A 342 -12.63 -3.01 4.51
CA GLY A 342 -12.33 -4.13 3.61
C GLY A 342 -10.85 -4.23 3.22
N ASP A 343 -9.94 -3.56 3.91
CA ASP A 343 -8.52 -3.58 3.57
C ASP A 343 -7.87 -4.91 3.98
N PRO A 344 -7.18 -5.63 3.08
CA PRO A 344 -6.59 -6.94 3.38
C PRO A 344 -5.53 -6.88 4.47
N THR A 345 -5.50 -7.91 5.32
CA THR A 345 -4.56 -8.00 6.44
C THR A 345 -3.13 -8.34 6.02
N VAL A 346 -2.16 -7.82 6.77
CA VAL A 346 -0.74 -8.20 6.68
C VAL A 346 -0.41 -9.44 7.54
N LEU A 347 -1.35 -9.90 8.37
CA LEU A 347 -1.10 -10.98 9.32
C LEU A 347 -1.11 -12.36 8.65
N ASN A 348 -0.40 -13.30 9.27
CA ASN A 348 -0.54 -14.72 8.99
C ASN A 348 -1.75 -15.28 9.75
N VAL A 349 -2.92 -15.18 9.15
CA VAL A 349 -4.18 -15.60 9.75
C VAL A 349 -4.18 -17.08 10.14
N ALA A 350 -3.45 -17.93 9.40
CA ALA A 350 -3.34 -19.36 9.72
C ALA A 350 -2.64 -19.64 11.05
N ASN A 351 -1.83 -18.73 11.53
CA ASN A 351 -1.14 -18.85 12.82
C ASN A 351 -1.94 -18.25 13.99
N LEU A 352 -2.99 -17.49 13.72
CA LEU A 352 -3.86 -16.94 14.76
C LEU A 352 -4.74 -18.05 15.36
N GLN A 353 -5.15 -17.88 16.62
CA GLN A 353 -5.94 -18.85 17.34
C GLN A 353 -7.21 -18.22 17.93
N GLY A 354 -8.20 -19.07 18.26
CA GLY A 354 -9.40 -18.64 18.97
C GLY A 354 -10.24 -17.62 18.20
N GLU A 355 -10.66 -16.58 18.87
CA GLU A 355 -11.50 -15.52 18.30
C GLU A 355 -10.75 -14.66 17.27
N ASP A 356 -9.45 -14.49 17.44
CA ASP A 356 -8.62 -13.73 16.50
C ASP A 356 -8.65 -14.35 15.09
N ALA A 357 -8.58 -15.69 14.99
CA ALA A 357 -8.68 -16.36 13.69
C ALA A 357 -10.08 -16.27 13.08
N LYS A 358 -11.13 -16.38 13.91
CA LYS A 358 -12.53 -16.31 13.47
C LYS A 358 -12.96 -14.93 12.99
N ALA A 359 -12.27 -13.88 13.43
CA ALA A 359 -12.57 -12.51 13.04
C ALA A 359 -12.26 -12.22 11.56
N PHE A 360 -11.46 -13.07 10.90
CA PHE A 360 -11.09 -12.90 9.49
C PHE A 360 -11.99 -13.74 8.57
N ALA A 361 -13.19 -13.24 8.29
CA ALA A 361 -14.07 -13.88 7.31
C ALA A 361 -13.64 -13.59 5.87
N ALA A 362 -13.78 -14.58 4.99
CA ALA A 362 -13.56 -14.36 3.56
C ALA A 362 -14.64 -13.43 2.98
N VAL A 363 -14.22 -12.47 2.18
CA VAL A 363 -15.14 -11.60 1.43
C VAL A 363 -15.80 -12.40 0.32
N SER A 364 -17.12 -12.36 0.26
CA SER A 364 -17.92 -13.09 -0.73
C SER A 364 -19.16 -12.29 -1.14
N GLY A 365 -19.76 -12.67 -2.27
CA GLY A 365 -20.99 -12.03 -2.79
C GLY A 365 -20.71 -10.91 -3.78
N PRO A 366 -21.73 -10.06 -4.05
CA PRO A 366 -21.62 -8.98 -5.03
C PRO A 366 -20.44 -8.03 -4.74
N GLY A 367 -19.65 -7.72 -5.75
CA GLY A 367 -18.47 -6.86 -5.63
C GLY A 367 -17.22 -7.55 -5.10
N ALA A 368 -17.29 -8.79 -4.60
CA ALA A 368 -16.10 -9.58 -4.28
C ALA A 368 -15.31 -9.90 -5.55
N VAL A 369 -13.98 -10.04 -5.44
CA VAL A 369 -13.15 -10.45 -6.56
C VAL A 369 -13.49 -11.89 -6.94
N THR A 370 -14.05 -12.07 -8.14
CA THR A 370 -14.47 -13.38 -8.67
C THR A 370 -13.43 -14.01 -9.60
N ILE A 371 -12.56 -13.18 -10.18
CA ILE A 371 -11.44 -13.62 -11.02
C ILE A 371 -10.17 -13.04 -10.40
N PRO A 372 -9.53 -13.76 -9.45
CA PRO A 372 -8.29 -13.30 -8.83
C PRO A 372 -7.12 -13.48 -9.81
N GLY A 373 -6.19 -12.54 -9.77
CA GLY A 373 -4.91 -12.61 -10.46
C GLY A 373 -3.73 -12.67 -9.48
N PRO A 374 -2.56 -13.15 -9.91
CA PRO A 374 -1.36 -13.08 -9.10
C PRO A 374 -0.99 -11.64 -8.74
N THR A 375 -0.38 -11.44 -7.58
CA THR A 375 0.18 -10.13 -7.23
C THR A 375 1.51 -9.93 -7.95
N ILE A 376 1.62 -8.84 -8.71
CA ILE A 376 2.87 -8.37 -9.30
C ILE A 376 3.46 -7.34 -8.34
N LEU A 377 4.75 -7.46 -8.04
CA LEU A 377 5.43 -6.47 -7.20
C LEU A 377 5.48 -5.12 -7.91
N GLU A 378 5.38 -4.06 -7.13
CA GLU A 378 5.58 -2.69 -7.62
C GLU A 378 6.95 -2.57 -8.31
N PRO A 379 7.04 -1.88 -9.45
CA PRO A 379 8.32 -1.45 -9.98
C PRO A 379 9.07 -0.58 -8.97
N HIS A 380 10.40 -0.59 -9.05
CA HIS A 380 11.24 0.24 -8.19
C HIS A 380 10.76 1.69 -8.16
N ALA A 381 10.73 2.31 -6.98
CA ALA A 381 10.15 3.63 -6.74
C ALA A 381 10.65 4.75 -7.67
N SER A 382 11.88 4.61 -8.22
CA SER A 382 12.43 5.55 -9.19
C SER A 382 11.64 5.67 -10.52
N PHE A 383 10.78 4.69 -10.84
CA PHE A 383 9.92 4.76 -12.02
C PHE A 383 8.79 5.77 -11.86
N VAL A 384 8.30 6.00 -10.64
CA VAL A 384 7.14 6.88 -10.37
C VAL A 384 7.37 8.25 -10.99
N LYS A 385 8.40 8.96 -10.56
CA LYS A 385 8.73 10.30 -11.07
C LYS A 385 8.92 10.33 -12.59
N LEU A 386 9.59 9.33 -13.16
CA LEU A 386 9.83 9.27 -14.60
C LEU A 386 8.53 9.09 -15.40
N ILE A 387 7.60 8.26 -14.89
CA ILE A 387 6.28 8.05 -15.48
C ILE A 387 5.48 9.34 -15.43
N GLU A 388 5.40 9.98 -14.27
CA GLU A 388 4.59 11.18 -14.05
C GLU A 388 5.08 12.36 -14.87
N GLU A 389 6.37 12.66 -14.81
CA GLU A 389 6.96 13.75 -15.60
C GLU A 389 6.80 13.54 -17.10
N SER A 390 7.02 12.30 -17.59
CA SER A 390 6.88 12.01 -19.01
C SER A 390 5.42 12.02 -19.48
N TRP A 391 4.47 11.56 -18.63
CA TRP A 391 3.05 11.60 -18.91
C TRP A 391 2.54 13.04 -18.95
N LEU A 392 2.90 13.87 -17.94
CA LEU A 392 2.54 15.29 -17.90
C LEU A 392 3.08 16.06 -19.10
N ALA A 393 4.32 15.79 -19.49
CA ALA A 393 4.91 16.41 -20.68
C ALA A 393 4.15 16.08 -21.98
N LYS A 394 3.61 14.84 -22.08
CA LYS A 394 2.94 14.37 -23.30
C LYS A 394 1.44 14.65 -23.34
N TYR A 395 0.75 14.54 -22.20
CA TYR A 395 -0.72 14.58 -22.13
C TYR A 395 -1.26 15.68 -21.19
N GLY A 396 -0.43 16.27 -20.35
CA GLY A 396 -0.85 17.20 -19.30
C GLY A 396 -1.15 18.63 -19.79
N GLN A 397 -1.06 18.91 -21.10
CA GLN A 397 -1.33 20.24 -21.70
C GLN A 397 -2.74 20.32 -22.31
N GLY A 398 -3.72 19.70 -21.66
CA GLY A 398 -5.13 19.72 -22.06
C GLY A 398 -5.96 20.69 -21.24
#